data_be98f28f5bfde05f17286fb42bef5628
#
_entry.id   be98f28f5bfde05f17286fb42bef5628
#
_cell.length_a   1.000
_cell.length_b   1.000
_cell.length_c   1.000
_cell.angle_alpha   90.00
_cell.angle_beta   90.00
_cell.angle_gamma   90.00
#
_symmetry.space_group_name_H-M   'P 1'
#
loop_
_entity.id
_entity.type
_entity.pdbx_description
1 polymer ?
#
loop_
_entity_poly.entity_id
_entity_poly.type
_entity_poly.pdbx_seq_one_letter_code
_entity_poly.pdbx_strand_id
1 'polypeptide(L)'
;MLIQLPTPFKTMPATTDLCDAHEHKLADGTLRVLAANFFRYGKHTTFSGPVKTLKVFEDNSLVRAALESVGLGQVLVVDGRASLRCALLGGNLGKLAEQNGWAGVVLNAPIRDADEIDACAIGVRALGSCPVKSRKTGAGAFDVPLAFGGVVIKPGNWCYADRDGVLFSDTELK
;
A
#
# COMPACT_ATOMS: atom_id res chain seq x y z
N MET A 1 26.57 -29.65 -7.27
CA MET A 1 25.84 -28.37 -7.41
C MET A 1 24.66 -28.42 -6.45
N LEU A 2 24.82 -27.83 -5.25
CA LEU A 2 23.75 -27.82 -4.25
C LEU A 2 22.71 -26.79 -4.69
N ILE A 3 21.52 -27.26 -5.02
CA ILE A 3 20.35 -26.40 -5.27
C ILE A 3 19.98 -25.80 -3.92
N GLN A 4 20.27 -24.51 -3.77
CA GLN A 4 19.85 -23.74 -2.62
C GLN A 4 18.33 -23.60 -2.70
N LEU A 5 17.62 -24.33 -1.82
CA LEU A 5 16.18 -24.17 -1.68
C LEU A 5 15.88 -22.71 -1.33
N PRO A 6 14.87 -22.09 -1.95
CA PRO A 6 14.49 -20.73 -1.58
C PRO A 6 14.18 -20.68 -0.08
N THR A 7 14.75 -19.71 0.61
CA THR A 7 14.43 -19.42 2.01
C THR A 7 12.91 -19.33 2.15
N PRO A 8 12.30 -19.98 3.14
CA PRO A 8 10.85 -19.88 3.32
C PRO A 8 10.49 -18.41 3.49
N PHE A 9 9.51 -17.95 2.71
CA PHE A 9 8.96 -16.60 2.87
C PHE A 9 8.61 -16.45 4.34
N LYS A 10 9.25 -15.46 5.00
CA LYS A 10 8.93 -15.14 6.39
C LYS A 10 7.46 -14.73 6.39
N THR A 11 6.60 -15.58 6.93
CA THR A 11 5.18 -15.29 7.05
C THR A 11 5.02 -14.06 7.93
N MET A 12 4.31 -13.06 7.45
CA MET A 12 3.97 -11.88 8.22
C MET A 12 3.14 -12.31 9.44
N PRO A 13 3.46 -11.87 10.68
CA PRO A 13 2.56 -12.07 11.81
C PRO A 13 1.20 -11.41 11.57
N ALA A 14 0.14 -11.94 12.15
CA ALA A 14 -1.18 -11.33 12.06
C ALA A 14 -1.14 -9.90 12.65
N THR A 15 -1.92 -8.98 12.08
CA THR A 15 -1.99 -7.60 12.60
C THR A 15 -2.50 -7.55 14.04
N THR A 16 -3.39 -8.47 14.41
CA THR A 16 -3.86 -8.65 15.79
C THR A 16 -2.72 -8.99 16.75
N ASP A 17 -1.88 -9.97 16.39
CA ASP A 17 -0.73 -10.38 17.18
C ASP A 17 0.30 -9.25 17.34
N LEU A 18 0.50 -8.47 16.24
CA LEU A 18 1.39 -7.30 16.28
C LEU A 18 0.87 -6.22 17.24
N CYS A 19 -0.44 -5.96 17.25
CA CYS A 19 -1.04 -5.01 18.19
C CYS A 19 -0.89 -5.48 19.63
N ASP A 20 -1.17 -6.75 19.91
CA ASP A 20 -1.08 -7.32 21.26
C ASP A 20 0.37 -7.33 21.78
N ALA A 21 1.32 -7.69 20.93
CA ALA A 21 2.74 -7.71 21.30
C ALA A 21 3.35 -6.30 21.48
N HIS A 22 2.74 -5.28 20.90
CA HIS A 22 3.28 -3.91 20.85
C HIS A 22 2.31 -2.85 21.39
N GLU A 23 1.52 -3.16 22.42
CA GLU A 23 0.58 -2.21 23.05
C GLU A 23 1.23 -0.89 23.44
N HIS A 24 2.48 -0.93 23.92
CA HIS A 24 3.25 0.27 24.27
C HIS A 24 3.51 1.18 23.07
N LYS A 25 3.68 0.61 21.86
CA LYS A 25 3.87 1.37 20.62
C LYS A 25 2.56 1.97 20.10
N LEU A 26 1.43 1.32 20.38
CA LEU A 26 0.11 1.90 20.14
C LEU A 26 -0.13 3.10 21.06
N ALA A 27 0.26 2.97 22.32
CA ALA A 27 0.09 4.03 23.31
C ALA A 27 0.97 5.26 23.03
N ASP A 28 2.21 5.07 22.57
CA ASP A 28 3.14 6.18 22.27
C ASP A 28 3.02 6.72 20.82
N GLY A 29 2.21 6.07 19.97
CA GLY A 29 1.95 6.48 18.59
C GLY A 29 3.01 6.05 17.57
N THR A 30 4.01 5.23 17.95
CA THR A 30 5.00 4.68 17.02
C THR A 30 4.47 3.47 16.22
N LEU A 31 3.35 2.89 16.66
CA LEU A 31 2.52 1.98 15.90
C LEU A 31 1.12 2.58 15.77
N ARG A 32 0.58 2.61 14.56
CA ARG A 32 -0.68 3.29 14.24
C ARG A 32 -1.58 2.38 13.42
N VAL A 33 -2.88 2.48 13.63
CA VAL A 33 -3.90 1.71 12.91
C VAL A 33 -4.63 2.64 11.95
N LEU A 34 -4.61 2.29 10.67
CA LEU A 34 -5.36 3.01 9.64
C LEU A 34 -6.87 2.83 9.86
N ALA A 35 -7.65 3.90 9.62
CA ALA A 35 -9.11 3.82 9.69
C ALA A 35 -9.67 2.68 8.83
N ALA A 36 -10.75 2.03 9.29
CA ALA A 36 -11.29 0.79 8.76
C ALA A 36 -12.15 0.94 7.48
N ASN A 37 -12.04 2.05 6.76
CA ASN A 37 -12.85 2.34 5.57
C ASN A 37 -12.12 2.06 4.24
N PHE A 38 -11.12 1.21 4.25
CA PHE A 38 -10.38 0.80 3.06
C PHE A 38 -10.82 -0.60 2.62
N PHE A 39 -11.24 -0.72 1.36
CA PHE A 39 -11.60 -1.98 0.73
C PHE A 39 -10.37 -2.74 0.27
N ARG A 40 -10.47 -4.06 0.20
CA ARG A 40 -9.40 -4.97 -0.22
C ARG A 40 -9.56 -5.36 -1.67
N TYR A 41 -8.44 -5.30 -2.40
CA TYR A 41 -8.31 -5.79 -3.76
C TYR A 41 -6.98 -6.52 -3.91
N GLY A 42 -6.81 -7.25 -5.02
CA GLY A 42 -5.60 -8.02 -5.29
C GLY A 42 -5.65 -9.43 -4.68
N LYS A 43 -4.84 -10.33 -5.24
CA LYS A 43 -4.76 -11.71 -4.75
C LYS A 43 -4.21 -11.82 -3.34
N HIS A 44 -3.28 -10.93 -2.97
CA HIS A 44 -2.66 -10.95 -1.66
C HIS A 44 -3.53 -10.20 -0.64
N THR A 45 -4.21 -10.95 0.21
CA THR A 45 -4.95 -10.35 1.34
C THR A 45 -4.02 -9.89 2.45
N THR A 46 -2.80 -10.43 2.49
CA THR A 46 -1.77 -10.13 3.46
C THR A 46 -0.51 -9.64 2.75
N PHE A 47 0.02 -8.51 3.18
CA PHE A 47 1.28 -7.96 2.68
C PHE A 47 1.94 -7.05 3.71
N SER A 48 3.25 -6.92 3.63
CA SER A 48 4.02 -6.01 4.47
C SER A 48 5.28 -5.54 3.75
N GLY A 49 5.82 -4.42 4.17
CA GLY A 49 7.08 -3.91 3.65
C GLY A 49 7.35 -2.46 4.05
N PRO A 50 8.56 -1.99 3.76
CA PRO A 50 8.91 -0.59 3.96
C PRO A 50 8.08 0.31 3.04
N VAL A 51 7.74 1.47 3.52
CA VAL A 51 6.81 2.40 2.88
C VAL A 51 7.55 3.39 1.98
N LYS A 52 7.06 3.52 0.74
CA LYS A 52 7.33 4.66 -0.13
C LYS A 52 6.08 5.53 -0.20
N THR A 53 6.21 6.82 0.07
CA THR A 53 5.08 7.75 0.09
C THR A 53 4.96 8.56 -1.20
N LEU A 54 3.72 8.87 -1.57
CA LEU A 54 3.39 9.70 -2.72
C LEU A 54 2.12 10.50 -2.42
N LYS A 55 2.14 11.79 -2.71
CA LYS A 55 0.98 12.67 -2.60
C LYS A 55 0.60 13.20 -3.97
N VAL A 56 -0.66 12.97 -4.37
CA VAL A 56 -1.21 13.39 -5.66
C VAL A 56 -2.64 13.90 -5.50
N PHE A 57 -3.16 14.56 -6.52
CA PHE A 57 -4.57 14.93 -6.57
C PHE A 57 -5.13 14.70 -7.98
N GLU A 58 -5.97 13.67 -8.10
CA GLU A 58 -6.67 13.31 -9.33
C GLU A 58 -5.74 13.13 -10.56
N ASP A 59 -4.49 12.76 -10.30
CA ASP A 59 -3.44 12.55 -11.28
C ASP A 59 -2.63 11.31 -10.91
N ASN A 60 -2.52 10.32 -11.82
CA ASN A 60 -1.82 9.08 -11.55
C ASN A 60 -0.48 8.95 -12.29
N SER A 61 0.05 10.03 -12.87
CA SER A 61 1.33 9.98 -13.56
C SER A 61 2.46 9.49 -12.66
N LEU A 62 2.53 10.00 -11.43
CA LEU A 62 3.57 9.60 -10.47
C LEU A 62 3.29 8.25 -9.82
N VAL A 63 2.03 7.80 -9.77
CA VAL A 63 1.71 6.42 -9.38
C VAL A 63 2.30 5.46 -10.39
N ARG A 64 2.13 5.73 -11.69
CA ARG A 64 2.76 4.95 -12.76
C ARG A 64 4.28 4.98 -12.63
N ALA A 65 4.89 6.14 -12.50
CA ALA A 65 6.33 6.30 -12.38
C ALA A 65 6.91 5.48 -11.22
N ALA A 66 6.23 5.46 -10.07
CA ALA A 66 6.62 4.63 -8.95
C ALA A 66 6.54 3.14 -9.30
N LEU A 67 5.40 2.67 -9.80
CA LEU A 67 5.17 1.24 -10.08
C LEU A 67 5.97 0.69 -11.25
N GLU A 68 6.45 1.54 -12.16
CA GLU A 68 7.43 1.20 -13.20
C GLU A 68 8.83 0.97 -12.64
N SER A 69 9.14 1.49 -11.46
CA SER A 69 10.43 1.27 -10.79
C SER A 69 10.44 -0.06 -10.03
N VAL A 70 11.65 -0.52 -9.69
CA VAL A 70 11.83 -1.75 -8.90
C VAL A 70 11.30 -1.54 -7.49
N GLY A 71 10.33 -2.36 -7.08
CA GLY A 71 9.64 -2.23 -5.80
C GLY A 71 10.42 -2.73 -4.60
N LEU A 72 11.25 -3.78 -4.77
CA LEU A 72 12.04 -4.39 -3.69
C LEU A 72 11.21 -4.81 -2.46
N GLY A 73 9.97 -5.23 -2.65
CA GLY A 73 9.08 -5.58 -1.56
C GLY A 73 8.50 -4.39 -0.78
N GLN A 74 8.64 -3.18 -1.30
CA GLN A 74 8.04 -1.99 -0.69
C GLN A 74 6.52 -1.95 -0.85
N VAL A 75 5.87 -1.19 0.02
CA VAL A 75 4.47 -0.81 -0.09
C VAL A 75 4.40 0.64 -0.55
N LEU A 76 3.74 0.88 -1.69
CA LEU A 76 3.46 2.24 -2.15
C LEU A 76 2.24 2.77 -1.41
N VAL A 77 2.40 3.85 -0.66
CA VAL A 77 1.30 4.53 0.03
C VAL A 77 1.03 5.85 -0.66
N VAL A 78 -0.18 5.98 -1.21
CA VAL A 78 -0.58 7.13 -2.02
C VAL A 78 -1.68 7.90 -1.31
N ASP A 79 -1.43 9.16 -1.00
CA ASP A 79 -2.49 10.08 -0.58
C ASP A 79 -3.08 10.78 -1.80
N GLY A 80 -4.25 10.34 -2.24
CA GLY A 80 -5.06 10.96 -3.29
C GLY A 80 -6.05 11.98 -2.75
N ARG A 81 -5.86 12.44 -1.51
CA ARG A 81 -6.71 13.43 -0.82
C ARG A 81 -8.17 13.00 -0.69
N ALA A 82 -8.41 11.69 -0.68
CA ALA A 82 -9.75 11.08 -0.58
C ALA A 82 -10.74 11.49 -1.68
N SER A 83 -10.27 12.02 -2.81
CA SER A 83 -11.15 12.30 -3.94
C SER A 83 -11.69 10.98 -4.51
N LEU A 84 -13.03 10.89 -4.63
CA LEU A 84 -13.72 9.74 -5.19
C LEU A 84 -14.13 9.96 -6.66
N ARG A 85 -13.67 11.05 -7.28
CA ARG A 85 -14.09 11.45 -8.63
C ARG A 85 -13.37 10.72 -9.76
N CYS A 86 -12.25 10.12 -9.48
CA CYS A 86 -11.50 9.32 -10.44
C CYS A 86 -10.64 8.27 -9.73
N ALA A 87 -10.22 7.25 -10.49
CA ALA A 87 -9.35 6.20 -10.02
C ALA A 87 -7.87 6.56 -10.24
N LEU A 88 -7.02 6.24 -9.28
CA LEU A 88 -5.57 6.44 -9.38
C LEU A 88 -4.80 5.15 -9.72
N LEU A 89 -5.40 3.98 -9.53
CA LEU A 89 -4.82 2.67 -9.81
C LEU A 89 -5.78 1.88 -10.69
N GLY A 90 -5.33 1.46 -11.86
CA GLY A 90 -6.06 0.58 -12.78
C GLY A 90 -5.34 -0.74 -12.99
N GLY A 91 -5.91 -1.62 -13.86
CA GLY A 91 -5.39 -2.96 -14.12
C GLY A 91 -3.96 -2.98 -14.64
N ASN A 92 -3.60 -2.06 -15.53
CA ASN A 92 -2.23 -1.97 -16.06
C ASN A 92 -1.21 -1.62 -14.95
N LEU A 93 -1.57 -0.74 -14.04
CA LEU A 93 -0.71 -0.37 -12.92
C LEU A 93 -0.60 -1.50 -11.88
N GLY A 94 -1.67 -2.27 -11.68
CA GLY A 94 -1.64 -3.48 -10.88
C GLY A 94 -0.64 -4.51 -11.42
N LYS A 95 -0.63 -4.73 -12.73
CA LYS A 95 0.34 -5.60 -13.40
C LYS A 95 1.78 -5.10 -13.27
N LEU A 96 2.01 -3.80 -13.40
CA LEU A 96 3.34 -3.21 -13.18
C LEU A 96 3.82 -3.41 -11.75
N ALA A 97 2.95 -3.21 -10.77
CA ALA A 97 3.29 -3.45 -9.36
C ALA A 97 3.71 -4.90 -9.11
N GLU A 98 2.96 -5.87 -9.65
CA GLU A 98 3.31 -7.29 -9.57
C GLU A 98 4.65 -7.58 -10.24
N GLN A 99 4.83 -7.15 -11.50
CA GLN A 99 6.02 -7.41 -12.29
C GLN A 99 7.30 -6.83 -11.67
N ASN A 100 7.20 -5.68 -11.02
CA ASN A 100 8.33 -4.94 -10.47
C ASN A 100 8.59 -5.23 -8.98
N GLY A 101 7.90 -6.21 -8.40
CA GLY A 101 8.20 -6.70 -7.05
C GLY A 101 7.73 -5.80 -5.92
N TRP A 102 6.66 -5.03 -6.13
CA TRP A 102 5.97 -4.32 -5.05
C TRP A 102 5.18 -5.30 -4.19
N ALA A 103 5.21 -5.12 -2.87
CA ALA A 103 4.42 -5.95 -1.95
C ALA A 103 2.94 -5.59 -1.98
N GLY A 104 2.63 -4.31 -2.12
CA GLY A 104 1.27 -3.82 -2.16
C GLY A 104 1.16 -2.32 -2.35
N VAL A 105 -0.09 -1.85 -2.42
CA VAL A 105 -0.44 -0.44 -2.54
C VAL A 105 -1.53 -0.09 -1.53
N VAL A 106 -1.34 0.97 -0.77
CA VAL A 106 -2.37 1.58 0.08
C VAL A 106 -2.73 2.93 -0.53
N LEU A 107 -4.00 3.11 -0.89
CA LEU A 107 -4.44 4.20 -1.74
C LEU A 107 -5.59 4.96 -1.08
N ASN A 108 -5.33 6.19 -0.66
CA ASN A 108 -6.40 7.11 -0.19
C ASN A 108 -7.12 7.74 -1.40
N ALA A 109 -7.66 6.85 -2.25
CA ALA A 109 -8.40 7.14 -3.47
C ALA A 109 -9.04 5.85 -4.00
N PRO A 110 -9.88 5.91 -5.05
CA PRO A 110 -10.42 4.73 -5.71
C PRO A 110 -9.44 4.03 -6.66
N ILE A 111 -9.73 2.76 -6.91
CA ILE A 111 -9.19 1.98 -8.03
C ILE A 111 -10.20 1.92 -9.19
N ARG A 112 -9.79 1.39 -10.33
CA ARG A 112 -10.67 0.88 -11.39
C ARG A 112 -10.13 -0.45 -11.91
N ASP A 113 -10.86 -1.09 -12.82
CA ASP A 113 -10.52 -2.41 -13.34
C ASP A 113 -10.35 -3.44 -12.20
N ALA A 114 -11.35 -3.48 -11.30
CA ALA A 114 -11.28 -4.25 -10.06
C ALA A 114 -10.96 -5.73 -10.31
N ASP A 115 -11.60 -6.36 -11.31
CA ASP A 115 -11.35 -7.76 -11.66
C ASP A 115 -9.91 -8.01 -12.13
N GLU A 116 -9.33 -7.07 -12.89
CA GLU A 116 -7.93 -7.17 -13.32
C GLU A 116 -6.96 -7.00 -12.16
N ILE A 117 -7.25 -6.09 -11.23
CA ILE A 117 -6.45 -5.90 -10.01
C ILE A 117 -6.54 -7.16 -9.14
N ASP A 118 -7.72 -7.74 -8.99
CA ASP A 118 -7.91 -8.96 -8.21
C ASP A 118 -7.19 -10.18 -8.82
N ALA A 119 -6.86 -10.13 -10.10
CA ALA A 119 -6.04 -11.13 -10.75
C ALA A 119 -4.52 -10.93 -10.55
N CYS A 120 -4.08 -9.78 -10.06
CA CYS A 120 -2.67 -9.48 -9.80
C CYS A 120 -2.19 -10.03 -8.46
N ALA A 121 -0.96 -10.61 -8.43
CA ALA A 121 -0.33 -11.12 -7.22
C ALA A 121 0.29 -9.99 -6.38
N ILE A 122 -0.53 -9.05 -5.97
CA ILE A 122 -0.24 -7.94 -5.05
C ILE A 122 -1.39 -7.77 -4.07
N GLY A 123 -1.17 -7.02 -3.01
CA GLY A 123 -2.23 -6.56 -2.12
C GLY A 123 -2.56 -5.09 -2.35
N VAL A 124 -3.84 -4.75 -2.35
CA VAL A 124 -4.30 -3.36 -2.50
C VAL A 124 -5.32 -3.03 -1.42
N ARG A 125 -5.20 -1.84 -0.86
CA ARG A 125 -6.20 -1.21 0.01
C ARG A 125 -6.57 0.14 -0.60
N ALA A 126 -7.86 0.38 -0.81
CA ALA A 126 -8.36 1.59 -1.47
C ALA A 126 -9.72 2.00 -0.93
N LEU A 127 -10.16 3.22 -1.21
CA LEU A 127 -11.45 3.77 -0.75
C LEU A 127 -12.65 3.23 -1.52
N GLY A 128 -12.43 2.36 -2.50
CA GLY A 128 -13.45 1.81 -3.36
C GLY A 128 -13.04 1.84 -4.82
N SER A 129 -13.99 1.79 -5.73
CA SER A 129 -13.75 1.81 -7.17
C SER A 129 -14.50 2.97 -7.84
N CYS A 130 -13.90 3.49 -8.92
CA CYS A 130 -14.51 4.53 -9.77
C CYS A 130 -14.08 4.28 -11.22
N PRO A 131 -14.99 4.19 -12.19
CA PRO A 131 -14.61 3.89 -13.58
C PRO A 131 -13.92 5.04 -14.30
N VAL A 132 -13.95 6.25 -13.75
CA VAL A 132 -13.37 7.44 -14.37
C VAL A 132 -11.85 7.44 -14.22
N LYS A 133 -11.13 7.64 -15.31
CA LYS A 133 -9.67 7.78 -15.30
C LYS A 133 -9.23 9.12 -14.72
N SER A 134 -8.03 9.16 -14.15
CA SER A 134 -7.40 10.38 -13.67
C SER A 134 -6.74 11.19 -14.79
N ARG A 135 -6.30 12.41 -14.44
CA ARG A 135 -5.41 13.21 -15.28
C ARG A 135 -4.01 12.61 -15.31
N LYS A 136 -3.18 13.12 -16.24
CA LYS A 136 -1.78 12.71 -16.44
C LYS A 136 -0.91 13.93 -16.73
N THR A 137 -0.78 14.81 -15.76
CA THR A 137 -0.02 16.07 -15.86
C THR A 137 1.35 16.02 -15.19
N GLY A 138 1.64 14.93 -14.46
CA GLY A 138 2.90 14.79 -13.72
C GLY A 138 2.91 15.51 -12.38
N ALA A 139 1.77 15.99 -11.90
CA ALA A 139 1.68 16.71 -10.64
C ALA A 139 1.69 15.77 -9.44
N GLY A 140 2.40 16.18 -8.37
CA GLY A 140 2.48 15.47 -7.11
C GLY A 140 3.84 15.57 -6.46
N ALA A 141 4.03 14.86 -5.34
CA ALA A 141 5.29 14.86 -4.60
C ALA A 141 5.57 13.49 -4.00
N PHE A 142 6.77 12.97 -4.27
CA PHE A 142 7.31 11.78 -3.62
C PHE A 142 7.96 12.09 -2.28
N ASP A 143 8.05 11.08 -1.43
CA ASP A 143 8.86 11.07 -0.21
C ASP A 143 8.50 12.21 0.76
N VAL A 144 7.22 12.56 0.81
CA VAL A 144 6.65 13.53 1.75
C VAL A 144 5.83 12.81 2.83
N PRO A 145 5.73 13.35 4.05
CA PRO A 145 4.80 12.84 5.04
C PRO A 145 3.35 12.92 4.56
N LEU A 146 2.58 11.88 4.86
CA LEU A 146 1.16 11.82 4.53
C LEU A 146 0.33 11.83 5.82
N ALA A 147 -0.88 12.38 5.75
CA ALA A 147 -1.84 12.36 6.84
C ALA A 147 -3.23 12.05 6.27
N PHE A 148 -3.71 10.83 6.50
CA PHE A 148 -5.08 10.40 6.16
C PHE A 148 -5.48 9.18 7.00
N GLY A 149 -6.77 8.87 7.05
CA GLY A 149 -7.24 7.70 7.78
C GLY A 149 -6.89 7.72 9.27
N GLY A 150 -6.75 8.91 9.87
CA GLY A 150 -6.41 9.10 11.28
C GLY A 150 -4.94 8.85 11.63
N VAL A 151 -4.04 8.68 10.64
CA VAL A 151 -2.63 8.38 10.89
C VAL A 151 -1.71 9.30 10.09
N VAL A 152 -0.49 9.49 10.61
CA VAL A 152 0.63 10.10 9.88
C VAL A 152 1.54 8.98 9.40
N ILE A 153 1.91 9.03 8.11
CA ILE A 153 2.74 8.03 7.45
C ILE A 153 3.95 8.74 6.86
N LYS A 154 5.15 8.28 7.18
CA LYS A 154 6.40 8.87 6.70
C LYS A 154 7.15 7.90 5.79
N PRO A 155 7.98 8.40 4.86
CA PRO A 155 8.89 7.55 4.10
C PRO A 155 9.73 6.68 5.04
N GLY A 156 9.87 5.40 4.70
CA GLY A 156 10.63 4.45 5.51
C GLY A 156 9.88 3.85 6.70
N ASN A 157 8.66 4.27 7.00
CA ASN A 157 7.80 3.52 7.92
C ASN A 157 7.58 2.10 7.39
N TRP A 158 7.05 1.22 8.22
CA TRP A 158 6.65 -0.13 7.82
C TRP A 158 5.15 -0.27 7.79
N CYS A 159 4.65 -0.93 6.77
CA CYS A 159 3.24 -1.26 6.59
C CYS A 159 3.02 -2.75 6.83
N TYR A 160 1.94 -3.08 7.56
CA TYR A 160 1.45 -4.44 7.75
C TYR A 160 -0.04 -4.45 7.44
N ALA A 161 -0.46 -5.28 6.52
CA ALA A 161 -1.86 -5.36 6.11
C ALA A 161 -2.32 -6.81 6.04
N ASP A 162 -3.48 -7.09 6.61
CA ASP A 162 -4.18 -8.36 6.49
C ASP A 162 -5.70 -8.13 6.44
N ARG A 163 -6.49 -9.14 6.76
CA ARG A 163 -7.95 -9.05 6.72
C ARG A 163 -8.55 -8.19 7.83
N ASP A 164 -7.83 -8.01 8.94
CA ASP A 164 -8.31 -7.25 10.09
C ASP A 164 -8.00 -5.76 9.98
N GLY A 165 -6.94 -5.38 9.25
CA GLY A 165 -6.62 -3.97 9.10
C GLY A 165 -5.26 -3.69 8.46
N VAL A 166 -4.86 -2.42 8.59
CA VAL A 166 -3.59 -1.91 8.10
C VAL A 166 -2.90 -1.15 9.23
N LEU A 167 -1.67 -1.54 9.52
CA LEU A 167 -0.82 -0.91 10.52
C LEU A 167 0.34 -0.18 9.85
N PHE A 168 0.73 0.95 10.45
CA PHE A 168 1.97 1.65 10.13
C PHE A 168 2.83 1.76 11.37
N SER A 169 4.09 1.38 11.27
CA SER A 169 5.07 1.45 12.35
C SER A 169 6.25 2.30 11.93
N ASP A 170 6.87 3.00 12.87
CA ASP A 170 8.08 3.78 12.62
C ASP A 170 9.27 2.89 12.25
N THR A 171 9.28 1.65 12.72
CA THR A 171 10.32 0.65 12.45
C THR A 171 9.71 -0.69 12.11
N GLU A 172 10.52 -1.58 11.50
CA GLU A 172 10.13 -2.98 11.33
C GLU A 172 9.85 -3.64 12.69
N LEU A 173 8.69 -4.29 12.81
CA LEU A 173 8.31 -5.04 14.01
C LEU A 173 8.84 -6.48 13.90
N LYS A 174 9.31 -6.99 15.04
CA LYS A 174 9.84 -8.37 15.17
C LYS A 174 8.91 -9.21 16.00
#